data_a8f506f86720f2e1a5e91ac58ef1f254
#
_entry.id   a8f506f86720f2e1a5e91ac58ef1f254
#
_cell.length_a   1.000
_cell.length_b   1.000
_cell.length_c   1.000
_cell.angle_alpha   90.00
_cell.angle_beta   90.00
_cell.angle_gamma   90.00
#
_symmetry.space_group_name_H-M   'P 1'
#
loop_
_entity.id
_entity.type
_entity.pdbx_description
1 polymer ?
#
loop_
_entity_poly.entity_id
_entity_poly.type
_entity_poly.pdbx_seq_one_letter_code
_entity_poly.pdbx_strand_id
1 'polypeptide(L)'
;MTAVQDRPTEAPLTLEAPAPRVLGLADQLGLWGNLGVSLLGFTGAMFVLVPVTDPGMSLGAALVAVVVGTVLGSLGIGAIAIPGARTGAPSMVLLRGLFGTRASYVPTVLNIVQLIGWTTFELVTISTALSQLAPGVPRWAYAVAAGVLSTALALRPLAWIRVLRKYVTIVVMVALAYLAVQLLRHPLPALNDGGWDGFWVAVDTVIGVTVSWVPLVADYARHSRTPRKAFVGTAVGYAVTQFACYAIGLLALVTVAGRDPNKIFGSFIAVPLGALVFGVLTIRELDQSFADTYSTAVSVQNLRPRWDRRVLALVIGAVSTVAAVALNIADYESFLLLIGSVFVPLLGVLLVDWFLLRRGRWDLSAASRTRWATLIAWAVGFVAYQLVNPGALTWWVPIWSGLGSALHFTAPSWLGASIFSFVVAAVVAALLTPLLRGPAVPDELTTYDETRDEAPAEAALVAQDEEGAR
;
A
#
# COMPACT_ATOMS: atom_id res chain seq x y z
N MET A 1 -9.53 -15.96 42.87
CA MET A 1 -9.76 -14.76 42.05
C MET A 1 -8.62 -14.67 41.05
N THR A 2 -8.81 -15.22 39.88
CA THR A 2 -7.86 -15.11 38.77
C THR A 2 -7.91 -13.67 38.29
N ALA A 3 -6.80 -12.94 38.40
CA ALA A 3 -6.65 -11.62 37.83
C ALA A 3 -6.99 -11.69 36.34
N VAL A 4 -8.05 -11.00 35.95
CA VAL A 4 -8.32 -10.71 34.53
C VAL A 4 -7.16 -9.84 34.07
N GLN A 5 -6.15 -10.46 33.44
CA GLN A 5 -5.10 -9.70 32.77
C GLN A 5 -5.81 -8.84 31.73
N ASP A 6 -5.81 -7.54 31.94
CA ASP A 6 -6.30 -6.54 31.00
C ASP A 6 -5.53 -6.75 29.68
N ARG A 7 -6.20 -7.39 28.70
CA ARG A 7 -5.58 -7.62 27.39
C ARG A 7 -5.28 -6.27 26.76
N PRO A 8 -4.04 -6.07 26.27
CA PRO A 8 -3.69 -4.80 25.66
C PRO A 8 -4.68 -4.49 24.51
N THR A 9 -5.27 -3.30 24.57
CA THR A 9 -6.29 -2.83 23.61
C THR A 9 -5.72 -1.96 22.50
N GLU A 10 -4.41 -1.67 22.55
CA GLU A 10 -3.69 -0.82 21.59
C GLU A 10 -2.48 -1.56 21.00
N ALA A 11 -1.97 -1.08 19.84
CA ALA A 11 -0.79 -1.61 19.20
C ALA A 11 0.45 -1.46 20.10
N PRO A 12 1.34 -2.47 20.15
CA PRO A 12 2.52 -2.44 20.99
C PRO A 12 3.46 -1.29 20.63
N LEU A 13 4.24 -0.81 21.60
CA LEU A 13 5.20 0.27 21.40
C LEU A 13 6.49 -0.20 20.72
N THR A 14 6.86 -1.45 20.96
CA THR A 14 8.04 -2.11 20.38
C THR A 14 7.62 -3.40 19.69
N LEU A 15 8.47 -4.03 18.93
CA LEU A 15 8.21 -5.37 18.38
C LEU A 15 8.36 -6.49 19.42
N GLU A 16 8.88 -6.22 20.60
CA GLU A 16 9.04 -7.19 21.68
C GLU A 16 7.73 -7.56 22.40
N ALA A 17 6.64 -6.82 22.16
CA ALA A 17 5.35 -7.08 22.76
C ALA A 17 4.34 -7.67 21.74
N PRO A 18 3.58 -8.73 22.09
CA PRO A 18 2.70 -9.41 21.17
C PRO A 18 1.55 -8.50 20.70
N ALA A 19 1.20 -8.63 19.43
CA ALA A 19 0.11 -7.86 18.83
C ALA A 19 -1.25 -8.35 19.31
N PRO A 20 -2.13 -7.48 19.91
CA PRO A 20 -3.45 -7.90 20.35
C PRO A 20 -4.36 -8.23 19.14
N ARG A 21 -5.03 -9.39 19.17
CA ARG A 21 -5.96 -9.85 18.11
C ARG A 21 -7.39 -9.39 18.41
N VAL A 22 -7.66 -8.10 18.22
CA VAL A 22 -8.91 -7.46 18.59
C VAL A 22 -9.84 -7.14 17.41
N LEU A 23 -9.32 -7.08 16.17
CA LEU A 23 -10.07 -6.66 15.00
C LEU A 23 -10.95 -7.79 14.43
N GLY A 24 -12.27 -7.54 14.35
CA GLY A 24 -13.25 -8.40 13.71
C GLY A 24 -13.41 -8.09 12.21
N LEU A 25 -14.36 -8.77 11.54
CA LEU A 25 -14.64 -8.51 10.13
C LEU A 25 -15.09 -7.06 9.87
N ALA A 26 -15.98 -6.53 10.71
CA ALA A 26 -16.47 -5.17 10.55
C ALA A 26 -15.36 -4.11 10.77
N ASP A 27 -14.40 -4.40 11.66
CA ASP A 27 -13.25 -3.52 11.86
C ASP A 27 -12.33 -3.51 10.62
N GLN A 28 -12.08 -4.68 10.02
CA GLN A 28 -11.28 -4.80 8.81
C GLN A 28 -11.98 -4.19 7.59
N LEU A 29 -13.30 -4.44 7.43
CA LEU A 29 -14.09 -3.80 6.36
C LEU A 29 -14.11 -2.27 6.51
N GLY A 30 -14.28 -1.77 7.73
CA GLY A 30 -14.27 -0.33 8.00
C GLY A 30 -12.89 0.30 7.76
N LEU A 31 -11.80 -0.34 8.19
CA LEU A 31 -10.45 0.12 7.95
C LEU A 31 -10.15 0.16 6.45
N TRP A 32 -10.24 -0.98 5.78
CA TRP A 32 -9.88 -1.09 4.36
C TRP A 32 -10.85 -0.38 3.44
N GLY A 33 -12.14 -0.30 3.84
CA GLY A 33 -13.12 0.53 3.16
C GLY A 33 -12.80 2.03 3.24
N ASN A 34 -12.25 2.50 4.36
CA ASN A 34 -11.76 3.88 4.43
C ASN A 34 -10.44 4.05 3.66
N LEU A 35 -9.48 3.12 3.80
CA LEU A 35 -8.20 3.20 3.08
C LEU A 35 -8.34 3.09 1.56
N GLY A 36 -9.38 2.44 1.04
CA GLY A 36 -9.68 2.41 -0.39
C GLY A 36 -10.33 3.69 -0.93
N VAL A 37 -10.81 4.58 -0.06
CA VAL A 37 -11.23 5.94 -0.48
C VAL A 37 -9.98 6.82 -0.50
N SER A 38 -9.67 7.50 -1.57
CA SER A 38 -8.57 8.45 -1.63
C SER A 38 -8.84 9.55 -2.64
N LEU A 39 -8.44 10.78 -2.30
CA LEU A 39 -8.42 11.87 -3.25
C LEU A 39 -7.43 11.58 -4.39
N LEU A 40 -6.35 10.85 -4.10
CA LEU A 40 -5.42 10.34 -5.10
C LEU A 40 -6.07 9.28 -6.00
N GLY A 41 -7.05 8.50 -5.50
CA GLY A 41 -7.86 7.59 -6.31
C GLY A 41 -8.75 8.32 -7.32
N PHE A 42 -9.33 9.48 -6.94
CA PHE A 42 -10.06 10.31 -7.89
C PHE A 42 -9.14 10.87 -8.97
N THR A 43 -7.96 11.38 -8.59
CA THR A 43 -6.97 11.86 -9.56
C THR A 43 -6.36 10.74 -10.40
N GLY A 44 -6.25 9.54 -9.85
CA GLY A 44 -5.82 8.34 -10.59
C GLY A 44 -6.67 8.03 -11.82
N ALA A 45 -7.96 8.43 -11.81
CA ALA A 45 -8.84 8.31 -12.96
C ALA A 45 -8.33 9.07 -14.21
N MET A 46 -7.53 10.12 -14.02
CA MET A 46 -6.90 10.87 -15.11
C MET A 46 -5.93 10.00 -15.91
N PHE A 47 -5.15 9.17 -15.22
CA PHE A 47 -4.19 8.26 -15.84
C PHE A 47 -4.85 7.04 -16.47
N VAL A 48 -6.11 6.75 -16.10
CA VAL A 48 -6.92 5.69 -16.71
C VAL A 48 -7.59 6.16 -18.00
N LEU A 49 -8.20 7.35 -17.98
CA LEU A 49 -9.01 7.83 -19.11
C LEU A 49 -8.20 8.59 -20.18
N VAL A 50 -7.07 9.17 -19.81
CA VAL A 50 -6.24 10.04 -20.65
C VAL A 50 -4.84 9.45 -20.88
N PRO A 51 -4.68 8.18 -21.28
CA PRO A 51 -3.42 7.82 -21.88
C PRO A 51 -3.40 8.45 -23.28
N VAL A 52 -2.37 9.10 -23.54
CA VAL A 52 -1.72 9.85 -24.60
C VAL A 52 -2.20 9.66 -26.07
N THR A 53 -3.20 8.86 -26.39
CA THR A 53 -3.64 8.56 -27.77
C THR A 53 -4.98 9.23 -28.11
N ASP A 54 -5.05 9.85 -29.26
CA ASP A 54 -6.28 10.37 -29.87
C ASP A 54 -6.77 9.37 -30.95
N PRO A 55 -8.00 8.85 -30.88
CA PRO A 55 -9.04 9.09 -29.89
C PRO A 55 -8.77 8.33 -28.57
N GLY A 56 -8.84 8.97 -27.43
CA GLY A 56 -8.60 8.36 -26.11
C GLY A 56 -9.45 7.12 -25.82
N MET A 57 -9.14 6.44 -24.71
CA MET A 57 -9.88 5.27 -24.25
C MET A 57 -11.36 5.60 -24.03
N SER A 58 -12.26 4.67 -24.39
CA SER A 58 -13.70 4.79 -24.11
C SER A 58 -13.98 4.70 -22.61
N LEU A 59 -15.05 5.34 -22.15
CA LEU A 59 -15.48 5.24 -20.74
C LEU A 59 -15.75 3.79 -20.33
N GLY A 60 -16.30 2.97 -21.23
CA GLY A 60 -16.54 1.55 -20.99
C GLY A 60 -15.26 0.78 -20.78
N ALA A 61 -14.25 0.98 -21.64
CA ALA A 61 -12.94 0.35 -21.51
C ALA A 61 -12.24 0.80 -20.20
N ALA A 62 -12.31 2.09 -19.86
CA ALA A 62 -11.77 2.62 -18.61
C ALA A 62 -12.42 2.00 -17.38
N LEU A 63 -13.75 1.87 -17.35
CA LEU A 63 -14.48 1.21 -16.25
C LEU A 63 -14.08 -0.27 -16.13
N VAL A 64 -13.94 -0.98 -17.25
CA VAL A 64 -13.48 -2.39 -17.23
C VAL A 64 -12.05 -2.48 -16.71
N ALA A 65 -11.14 -1.57 -17.12
CA ALA A 65 -9.78 -1.52 -16.61
C ALA A 65 -9.74 -1.30 -15.09
N VAL A 66 -10.58 -0.38 -14.58
CA VAL A 66 -10.72 -0.14 -13.14
C VAL A 66 -11.23 -1.39 -12.41
N VAL A 67 -12.23 -2.09 -12.95
CA VAL A 67 -12.73 -3.34 -12.34
C VAL A 67 -11.63 -4.40 -12.30
N VAL A 68 -10.96 -4.65 -13.42
CA VAL A 68 -9.89 -5.67 -13.53
C VAL A 68 -8.75 -5.34 -12.57
N GLY A 69 -8.22 -4.12 -12.62
CA GLY A 69 -7.11 -3.69 -11.76
C GLY A 69 -7.46 -3.73 -10.27
N THR A 70 -8.67 -3.26 -9.90
CA THR A 70 -9.17 -3.28 -8.53
C THR A 70 -9.32 -4.71 -8.00
N VAL A 71 -9.92 -5.61 -8.78
CA VAL A 71 -10.14 -7.01 -8.35
C VAL A 71 -8.78 -7.72 -8.17
N LEU A 72 -7.89 -7.63 -9.15
CA LEU A 72 -6.57 -8.27 -9.07
C LEU A 72 -5.74 -7.73 -7.91
N GLY A 73 -5.65 -6.41 -7.77
CA GLY A 73 -4.91 -5.77 -6.68
C GLY A 73 -5.50 -6.12 -5.31
N SER A 74 -6.83 -6.03 -5.15
CA SER A 74 -7.50 -6.28 -3.86
C SER A 74 -7.43 -7.74 -3.43
N LEU A 75 -7.49 -8.70 -4.35
CA LEU A 75 -7.22 -10.11 -4.06
C LEU A 75 -5.77 -10.30 -3.60
N GLY A 76 -4.83 -9.58 -4.22
CA GLY A 76 -3.41 -9.60 -3.82
C GLY A 76 -3.20 -9.13 -2.39
N ILE A 77 -3.68 -7.93 -2.03
CA ILE A 77 -3.54 -7.42 -0.66
C ILE A 77 -4.31 -8.27 0.36
N GLY A 78 -5.49 -8.78 0.00
CA GLY A 78 -6.24 -9.71 0.83
C GLY A 78 -5.45 -10.99 1.11
N ALA A 79 -4.80 -11.55 0.10
CA ALA A 79 -3.97 -12.74 0.26
C ALA A 79 -2.80 -12.51 1.25
N ILE A 80 -2.16 -11.32 1.21
CA ILE A 80 -1.10 -10.95 2.17
C ILE A 80 -1.64 -10.77 3.60
N ALA A 81 -2.89 -10.39 3.76
CA ALA A 81 -3.51 -10.31 5.08
C ALA A 81 -3.57 -11.67 5.81
N ILE A 82 -3.59 -12.78 5.06
CA ILE A 82 -3.62 -14.14 5.65
C ILE A 82 -2.36 -14.45 6.46
N PRO A 83 -1.13 -14.37 5.90
CA PRO A 83 0.08 -14.59 6.68
C PRO A 83 0.20 -13.63 7.87
N GLY A 84 -0.11 -12.35 7.72
CA GLY A 84 -0.11 -11.38 8.83
C GLY A 84 -1.00 -11.81 10.00
N ALA A 85 -2.26 -12.16 9.71
CA ALA A 85 -3.20 -12.63 10.73
C ALA A 85 -2.84 -13.99 11.32
N ARG A 86 -2.22 -14.89 10.52
CA ARG A 86 -1.83 -16.23 10.97
C ARG A 86 -0.63 -16.19 11.90
N THR A 87 0.40 -15.44 11.55
CA THR A 87 1.67 -15.39 12.28
C THR A 87 1.69 -14.37 13.42
N GLY A 88 0.88 -13.28 13.31
CA GLY A 88 0.96 -12.14 14.22
C GLY A 88 2.09 -11.15 13.87
N ALA A 89 2.87 -11.45 12.83
CA ALA A 89 4.01 -10.63 12.41
C ALA A 89 3.57 -9.42 11.58
N PRO A 90 4.21 -8.26 11.71
CA PRO A 90 4.04 -7.14 10.80
C PRO A 90 4.70 -7.43 9.44
N SER A 91 4.36 -6.64 8.44
CA SER A 91 4.72 -6.88 7.04
C SER A 91 6.20 -7.06 6.81
N MET A 92 7.04 -6.19 7.34
CA MET A 92 8.49 -6.28 7.13
C MET A 92 9.14 -7.44 7.87
N VAL A 93 8.56 -7.88 9.00
CA VAL A 93 8.99 -9.10 9.70
C VAL A 93 8.60 -10.35 8.90
N LEU A 94 7.44 -10.36 8.24
CA LEU A 94 7.08 -11.46 7.32
C LEU A 94 8.13 -11.67 6.23
N LEU A 95 8.76 -10.59 5.75
CA LEU A 95 9.81 -10.68 4.73
C LEU A 95 11.10 -11.33 5.25
N ARG A 96 11.29 -11.48 6.57
CA ARG A 96 12.36 -12.34 7.11
C ARG A 96 12.16 -13.80 6.68
N GLY A 97 10.93 -14.29 6.69
CA GLY A 97 10.60 -15.63 6.22
C GLY A 97 10.74 -15.80 4.71
N LEU A 98 10.51 -14.73 3.93
CA LEU A 98 10.63 -14.75 2.49
C LEU A 98 12.08 -14.66 2.01
N PHE A 99 12.88 -13.74 2.57
CA PHE A 99 14.23 -13.41 2.10
C PHE A 99 15.34 -13.75 3.07
N GLY A 100 15.01 -14.08 4.32
CA GLY A 100 15.95 -14.11 5.44
C GLY A 100 16.10 -12.73 6.10
N THR A 101 16.51 -12.70 7.36
CA THR A 101 16.50 -11.47 8.17
C THR A 101 17.32 -10.33 7.56
N ARG A 102 18.59 -10.60 7.20
CA ARG A 102 19.46 -9.54 6.64
C ARG A 102 18.97 -9.04 5.28
N ALA A 103 18.53 -9.94 4.43
CA ALA A 103 18.07 -9.58 3.09
C ALA A 103 16.69 -8.87 3.12
N SER A 104 15.86 -9.10 4.14
CA SER A 104 14.60 -8.37 4.33
C SER A 104 14.80 -6.87 4.58
N TYR A 105 16.01 -6.44 4.97
CA TYR A 105 16.31 -5.03 5.18
C TYR A 105 16.23 -4.22 3.88
N VAL A 106 16.52 -4.82 2.72
CA VAL A 106 16.40 -4.12 1.43
C VAL A 106 14.95 -3.69 1.15
N PRO A 107 13.96 -4.61 1.08
CA PRO A 107 12.58 -4.19 0.89
C PRO A 107 12.04 -3.35 2.07
N THR A 108 12.58 -3.51 3.28
CA THR A 108 12.21 -2.66 4.43
C THR A 108 12.60 -1.19 4.20
N VAL A 109 13.82 -0.93 3.73
CA VAL A 109 14.28 0.44 3.43
C VAL A 109 13.45 1.03 2.27
N LEU A 110 13.22 0.26 1.21
CA LEU A 110 12.38 0.69 0.09
C LEU A 110 10.95 1.00 0.55
N ASN A 111 10.40 0.21 1.47
CA ASN A 111 9.09 0.48 2.05
C ASN A 111 9.06 1.74 2.92
N ILE A 112 10.08 1.99 3.74
CA ILE A 112 10.19 3.22 4.53
C ILE A 112 10.20 4.44 3.61
N VAL A 113 10.98 4.40 2.52
CA VAL A 113 11.05 5.49 1.54
C VAL A 113 9.70 5.72 0.86
N GLN A 114 9.04 4.63 0.39
CA GLN A 114 7.74 4.77 -0.25
C GLN A 114 6.66 5.33 0.69
N LEU A 115 6.61 4.87 1.94
CA LEU A 115 5.58 5.31 2.90
C LEU A 115 5.78 6.77 3.35
N ILE A 116 7.03 7.22 3.49
CA ILE A 116 7.33 8.66 3.68
C ILE A 116 6.86 9.46 2.46
N GLY A 117 7.10 8.93 1.24
CA GLY A 117 6.61 9.52 0.00
C GLY A 117 5.08 9.59 -0.03
N TRP A 118 4.37 8.51 0.31
CA TRP A 118 2.91 8.47 0.38
C TRP A 118 2.37 9.49 1.40
N THR A 119 2.85 9.45 2.64
CA THR A 119 2.47 10.44 3.66
C THR A 119 2.67 11.87 3.14
N THR A 120 3.78 12.12 2.45
CA THR A 120 4.08 13.44 1.87
C THR A 120 3.06 13.83 0.81
N PHE A 121 2.78 12.95 -0.18
CA PHE A 121 1.82 13.22 -1.25
C PHE A 121 0.39 13.39 -0.74
N GLU A 122 0.00 12.67 0.28
CA GLU A 122 -1.31 12.84 0.93
C GLU A 122 -1.43 14.19 1.62
N LEU A 123 -0.40 14.63 2.35
CA LEU A 123 -0.37 15.96 2.94
C LEU A 123 -0.38 17.07 1.89
N VAL A 124 0.33 16.89 0.75
CA VAL A 124 0.26 17.79 -0.42
C VAL A 124 -1.16 17.84 -0.97
N THR A 125 -1.81 16.69 -1.14
CA THR A 125 -3.17 16.57 -1.67
C THR A 125 -4.20 17.24 -0.75
N ILE A 126 -4.14 16.95 0.56
CA ILE A 126 -5.00 17.59 1.57
C ILE A 126 -4.82 19.12 1.53
N SER A 127 -3.57 19.59 1.57
CA SER A 127 -3.28 21.03 1.60
C SER A 127 -3.71 21.72 0.32
N THR A 128 -3.58 21.06 -0.84
CA THR A 128 -4.04 21.60 -2.13
C THR A 128 -5.56 21.66 -2.19
N ALA A 129 -6.26 20.60 -1.77
CA ALA A 129 -7.71 20.57 -1.71
C ALA A 129 -8.29 21.63 -0.76
N LEU A 130 -7.71 21.76 0.44
CA LEU A 130 -8.12 22.79 1.41
C LEU A 130 -7.85 24.22 0.90
N SER A 131 -6.76 24.42 0.16
CA SER A 131 -6.49 25.75 -0.46
C SER A 131 -7.53 26.14 -1.51
N GLN A 132 -8.14 25.16 -2.21
CA GLN A 132 -9.25 25.43 -3.12
C GLN A 132 -10.57 25.68 -2.39
N LEU A 133 -10.80 25.02 -1.26
CA LEU A 133 -12.00 25.19 -0.44
C LEU A 133 -11.98 26.51 0.35
N ALA A 134 -10.82 26.92 0.84
CA ALA A 134 -10.64 28.12 1.67
C ALA A 134 -9.33 28.85 1.29
N PRO A 135 -9.33 29.65 0.22
CA PRO A 135 -8.11 30.24 -0.36
C PRO A 135 -7.46 31.32 0.50
N GLY A 136 -8.08 31.74 1.61
CA GLY A 136 -7.54 32.77 2.50
C GLY A 136 -6.37 32.33 3.40
N VAL A 137 -6.04 31.03 3.41
CA VAL A 137 -4.94 30.47 4.23
C VAL A 137 -3.86 29.89 3.31
N PRO A 138 -2.58 30.16 3.56
CA PRO A 138 -1.51 29.66 2.72
C PRO A 138 -1.40 28.13 2.80
N ARG A 139 -1.09 27.45 1.68
CA ARG A 139 -1.04 25.97 1.55
C ARG A 139 -0.15 25.32 2.62
N TRP A 140 0.98 25.93 2.95
CA TRP A 140 1.89 25.38 3.97
C TRP A 140 1.22 25.24 5.35
N ALA A 141 0.33 26.15 5.72
CA ALA A 141 -0.37 26.07 7.01
C ALA A 141 -1.34 24.88 7.06
N TYR A 142 -2.04 24.60 5.95
CA TYR A 142 -2.85 23.39 5.81
C TYR A 142 -1.99 22.12 5.86
N ALA A 143 -0.82 22.11 5.18
CA ALA A 143 0.09 20.96 5.22
C ALA A 143 0.60 20.67 6.63
N VAL A 144 0.97 21.70 7.39
CA VAL A 144 1.41 21.57 8.78
C VAL A 144 0.27 21.09 9.67
N ALA A 145 -0.93 21.68 9.55
CA ALA A 145 -2.09 21.24 10.34
C ALA A 145 -2.46 19.78 10.07
N ALA A 146 -2.50 19.38 8.79
CA ALA A 146 -2.76 18.01 8.40
C ALA A 146 -1.67 17.04 8.93
N GLY A 147 -0.38 17.43 8.82
CA GLY A 147 0.74 16.62 9.31
C GLY A 147 0.69 16.40 10.84
N VAL A 148 0.37 17.44 11.61
CA VAL A 148 0.20 17.32 13.07
C VAL A 148 -0.97 16.40 13.42
N LEU A 149 -2.12 16.57 12.77
CA LEU A 149 -3.31 15.76 13.04
C LEU A 149 -3.07 14.29 12.66
N SER A 150 -2.56 14.03 11.47
CA SER A 150 -2.27 12.68 10.98
C SER A 150 -1.26 11.95 11.89
N THR A 151 -0.19 12.64 12.30
CA THR A 151 0.78 12.11 13.24
C THR A 151 0.15 11.78 14.60
N ALA A 152 -0.72 12.66 15.11
CA ALA A 152 -1.44 12.41 16.36
C ALA A 152 -2.31 11.15 16.29
N LEU A 153 -2.98 10.91 15.16
CA LEU A 153 -3.75 9.68 14.92
C LEU A 153 -2.85 8.44 14.94
N ALA A 154 -1.65 8.51 14.36
CA ALA A 154 -0.69 7.40 14.31
C ALA A 154 -0.16 6.97 15.68
N LEU A 155 -0.27 7.80 16.71
CA LEU A 155 0.13 7.44 18.09
C LEU A 155 -0.79 6.36 18.71
N ARG A 156 -2.08 6.28 18.29
CA ARG A 156 -3.07 5.32 18.81
C ARG A 156 -3.87 4.65 17.67
N PRO A 157 -3.21 3.86 16.80
CA PRO A 157 -3.81 3.35 15.57
C PRO A 157 -5.05 2.48 15.79
N LEU A 158 -5.06 1.55 16.76
CA LEU A 158 -6.20 0.67 16.99
C LEU A 158 -7.41 1.41 17.60
N ALA A 159 -7.18 2.44 18.40
CA ALA A 159 -8.27 3.29 18.88
C ALA A 159 -8.93 4.04 17.71
N TRP A 160 -8.12 4.57 16.77
CA TRP A 160 -8.60 5.27 15.59
C TRP A 160 -9.38 4.35 14.64
N ILE A 161 -8.89 3.14 14.37
CA ILE A 161 -9.61 2.14 13.57
C ILE A 161 -11.02 1.88 14.09
N ARG A 162 -11.22 1.86 15.42
CA ARG A 162 -12.56 1.71 16.01
C ARG A 162 -13.47 2.91 15.73
N VAL A 163 -12.92 4.13 15.72
CA VAL A 163 -13.65 5.35 15.37
C VAL A 163 -14.01 5.34 13.89
N LEU A 164 -13.06 5.00 13.01
CA LEU A 164 -13.28 4.85 11.56
C LEU A 164 -14.47 3.95 11.29
N ARG A 165 -14.48 2.73 11.83
CA ARG A 165 -15.59 1.79 11.67
C ARG A 165 -16.93 2.37 12.09
N LYS A 166 -16.97 3.05 13.23
CA LYS A 166 -18.24 3.41 13.87
C LYS A 166 -18.89 4.64 13.22
N TYR A 167 -18.10 5.60 12.81
CA TYR A 167 -18.60 6.91 12.39
C TYR A 167 -18.18 7.30 10.99
N VAL A 168 -16.88 7.22 10.68
CA VAL A 168 -16.30 7.79 9.47
C VAL A 168 -16.76 7.03 8.24
N THR A 169 -16.77 5.69 8.27
CA THR A 169 -17.18 4.86 7.12
C THR A 169 -18.57 5.23 6.61
N ILE A 170 -19.55 5.45 7.48
CA ILE A 170 -20.91 5.78 7.06
C ILE A 170 -20.94 7.15 6.38
N VAL A 171 -20.30 8.16 6.98
CA VAL A 171 -20.26 9.52 6.42
C VAL A 171 -19.58 9.52 5.06
N VAL A 172 -18.46 8.80 4.92
CA VAL A 172 -17.72 8.66 3.66
C VAL A 172 -18.56 7.99 2.58
N MET A 173 -19.23 6.88 2.90
CA MET A 173 -20.11 6.19 1.92
C MET A 173 -21.26 7.07 1.45
N VAL A 174 -21.86 7.86 2.34
CA VAL A 174 -22.90 8.84 1.98
C VAL A 174 -22.31 9.94 1.10
N ALA A 175 -21.11 10.44 1.40
CA ALA A 175 -20.42 11.45 0.60
C ALA A 175 -20.12 10.95 -0.83
N LEU A 176 -19.57 9.73 -0.96
CA LEU A 176 -19.31 9.10 -2.26
C LEU A 176 -20.59 8.90 -3.07
N ALA A 177 -21.65 8.36 -2.44
CA ALA A 177 -22.93 8.16 -3.08
C ALA A 177 -23.54 9.49 -3.55
N TYR A 178 -23.44 10.54 -2.72
CA TYR A 178 -23.91 11.87 -3.08
C TYR A 178 -23.18 12.43 -4.31
N LEU A 179 -21.83 12.39 -4.34
CA LEU A 179 -21.06 12.85 -5.49
C LEU A 179 -21.41 12.05 -6.76
N ALA A 180 -21.50 10.73 -6.66
CA ALA A 180 -21.90 9.89 -7.78
C ALA A 180 -23.26 10.29 -8.35
N VAL A 181 -24.27 10.49 -7.48
CA VAL A 181 -25.61 10.93 -7.91
C VAL A 181 -25.58 12.32 -8.56
N GLN A 182 -24.80 13.27 -8.04
CA GLN A 182 -24.73 14.60 -8.66
C GLN A 182 -24.06 14.55 -10.04
N LEU A 183 -22.97 13.80 -10.20
CA LEU A 183 -22.28 13.65 -11.47
C LEU A 183 -23.14 12.92 -12.52
N LEU A 184 -23.89 11.90 -12.11
CA LEU A 184 -24.81 11.16 -12.99
C LEU A 184 -26.01 11.98 -13.49
N ARG A 185 -26.25 13.18 -12.94
CA ARG A 185 -27.26 14.11 -13.48
C ARG A 185 -26.80 14.85 -14.73
N HIS A 186 -25.50 14.81 -15.03
CA HIS A 186 -24.95 15.38 -16.25
C HIS A 186 -25.01 14.37 -17.40
N PRO A 187 -25.09 14.84 -18.66
CA PRO A 187 -25.04 13.96 -19.83
C PRO A 187 -23.75 13.15 -19.85
N LEU A 188 -23.88 11.84 -20.04
CA LEU A 188 -22.73 10.92 -20.16
C LEU A 188 -22.43 10.67 -21.62
N PRO A 189 -21.14 10.56 -22.03
CA PRO A 189 -20.76 10.06 -23.34
C PRO A 189 -21.21 8.60 -23.50
N ALA A 190 -21.33 8.13 -24.73
CA ALA A 190 -21.57 6.71 -24.96
C ALA A 190 -20.41 5.87 -24.40
N LEU A 191 -20.73 4.74 -23.78
CA LEU A 191 -19.74 3.90 -23.10
C LEU A 191 -18.65 3.36 -24.06
N ASN A 192 -18.98 3.24 -25.33
CA ASN A 192 -18.13 2.75 -26.41
C ASN A 192 -17.61 3.87 -27.32
N ASP A 193 -17.76 5.12 -26.95
CA ASP A 193 -17.20 6.26 -27.66
C ASP A 193 -15.70 6.37 -27.37
N GLY A 194 -14.87 5.87 -28.29
CA GLY A 194 -13.43 5.69 -28.17
C GLY A 194 -12.97 4.23 -28.30
N GLY A 195 -11.68 4.00 -28.06
CA GLY A 195 -11.01 2.71 -28.24
C GLY A 195 -10.73 1.95 -26.94
N TRP A 196 -9.88 0.94 -27.09
CA TRP A 196 -9.29 0.14 -26.00
C TRP A 196 -7.78 0.38 -25.87
N ASP A 197 -7.23 1.34 -26.63
CA ASP A 197 -5.81 1.66 -26.58
C ASP A 197 -5.45 2.18 -25.19
N GLY A 198 -4.33 1.69 -24.66
CA GLY A 198 -3.91 1.99 -23.30
C GLY A 198 -4.60 1.18 -22.17
N PHE A 199 -5.49 0.23 -22.52
CA PHE A 199 -6.23 -0.57 -21.52
C PHE A 199 -5.32 -1.22 -20.47
N TRP A 200 -4.23 -1.86 -20.87
CA TRP A 200 -3.32 -2.51 -19.93
C TRP A 200 -2.50 -1.53 -19.09
N VAL A 201 -2.17 -0.36 -19.64
CA VAL A 201 -1.54 0.72 -18.86
C VAL A 201 -2.50 1.24 -17.80
N ALA A 202 -3.78 1.40 -18.14
CA ALA A 202 -4.81 1.76 -17.18
C ALA A 202 -5.00 0.70 -16.08
N VAL A 203 -5.02 -0.59 -16.44
CA VAL A 203 -5.04 -1.70 -15.47
C VAL A 203 -3.81 -1.65 -14.55
N ASP A 204 -2.62 -1.43 -15.09
CA ASP A 204 -1.37 -1.31 -14.32
C ASP A 204 -1.42 -0.14 -13.33
N THR A 205 -1.95 1.01 -13.75
CA THR A 205 -2.13 2.17 -12.87
C THR A 205 -3.01 1.83 -11.67
N VAL A 206 -4.15 1.17 -11.91
CA VAL A 206 -5.09 0.76 -10.83
C VAL A 206 -4.47 -0.29 -9.92
N ILE A 207 -3.75 -1.28 -10.47
CA ILE A 207 -3.01 -2.29 -9.69
C ILE A 207 -1.92 -1.61 -8.86
N GLY A 208 -1.17 -0.67 -9.45
CA GLY A 208 -0.07 0.04 -8.78
C GLY A 208 -0.49 0.71 -7.48
N VAL A 209 -1.63 1.41 -7.48
CA VAL A 209 -2.20 2.02 -6.26
C VAL A 209 -2.54 0.96 -5.22
N THR A 210 -3.19 -0.14 -5.62
CA THR A 210 -3.55 -1.19 -4.66
C THR A 210 -2.33 -1.93 -4.11
N VAL A 211 -1.35 -2.24 -4.96
CA VAL A 211 -0.16 -3.01 -4.59
C VAL A 211 0.80 -2.21 -3.70
N SER A 212 0.71 -0.87 -3.70
CA SER A 212 1.46 -0.05 -2.75
C SER A 212 1.15 -0.39 -1.28
N TRP A 213 -0.01 -1.01 -1.00
CA TRP A 213 -0.40 -1.50 0.32
C TRP A 213 0.22 -2.85 0.70
N VAL A 214 0.73 -3.64 -0.26
CA VAL A 214 1.33 -4.97 0.00
C VAL A 214 2.33 -4.95 1.16
N PRO A 215 3.29 -4.02 1.22
CA PRO A 215 4.30 -4.01 2.26
C PRO A 215 3.82 -3.52 3.63
N LEU A 216 2.53 -3.24 3.81
CA LEU A 216 1.99 -2.78 5.10
C LEU A 216 0.68 -3.47 5.52
N VAL A 217 0.06 -4.27 4.65
CA VAL A 217 -1.19 -4.99 4.97
C VAL A 217 -1.10 -5.79 6.26
N ALA A 218 0.00 -6.50 6.48
CA ALA A 218 0.15 -7.35 7.66
C ALA A 218 0.29 -6.55 8.96
N ASP A 219 0.68 -5.28 8.91
CA ASP A 219 0.76 -4.40 10.09
C ASP A 219 -0.61 -4.21 10.75
N TYR A 220 -1.67 -4.31 9.97
CA TYR A 220 -3.07 -4.27 10.43
C TYR A 220 -3.66 -5.65 10.56
N ALA A 221 -3.39 -6.55 9.60
CA ALA A 221 -3.94 -7.90 9.57
C ALA A 221 -3.49 -8.73 10.78
N ARG A 222 -2.28 -8.50 11.34
CA ARG A 222 -1.80 -9.16 12.56
C ARG A 222 -2.72 -8.97 13.77
N HIS A 223 -3.49 -7.89 13.77
CA HIS A 223 -4.48 -7.61 14.81
C HIS A 223 -5.84 -8.27 14.57
N SER A 224 -6.03 -8.99 13.45
CA SER A 224 -7.26 -9.69 13.13
C SER A 224 -7.46 -10.93 13.99
N ARG A 225 -8.71 -11.19 14.35
CA ARG A 225 -9.11 -12.38 15.11
C ARG A 225 -8.92 -13.68 14.31
N THR A 226 -9.06 -13.65 12.99
CA THR A 226 -8.86 -14.82 12.12
C THR A 226 -8.34 -14.42 10.74
N PRO A 227 -7.56 -15.30 10.05
CA PRO A 227 -7.06 -15.05 8.70
C PRO A 227 -8.18 -14.80 7.67
N ARG A 228 -9.32 -15.51 7.79
CA ARG A 228 -10.46 -15.33 6.88
C ARG A 228 -11.07 -13.92 7.01
N LYS A 229 -11.20 -13.40 8.25
CA LYS A 229 -11.71 -12.04 8.47
C LYS A 229 -10.74 -10.99 7.96
N ALA A 230 -9.43 -11.22 8.10
CA ALA A 230 -8.40 -10.37 7.52
C ALA A 230 -8.52 -10.35 5.99
N PHE A 231 -8.52 -11.51 5.33
CA PHE A 231 -8.65 -11.62 3.88
C PHE A 231 -9.90 -10.91 3.34
N VAL A 232 -11.08 -11.31 3.83
CA VAL A 232 -12.36 -10.77 3.32
C VAL A 232 -12.47 -9.29 3.62
N GLY A 233 -12.12 -8.86 4.84
CA GLY A 233 -12.20 -7.45 5.21
C GLY A 233 -11.27 -6.56 4.39
N THR A 234 -10.04 -7.01 4.14
CA THR A 234 -9.07 -6.30 3.31
C THR A 234 -9.51 -6.28 1.84
N ALA A 235 -9.74 -7.44 1.23
CA ALA A 235 -10.03 -7.54 -0.20
C ALA A 235 -11.35 -6.83 -0.56
N VAL A 236 -12.43 -7.11 0.15
CA VAL A 236 -13.75 -6.55 -0.17
C VAL A 236 -13.84 -5.08 0.25
N GLY A 237 -13.35 -4.73 1.46
CA GLY A 237 -13.40 -3.35 1.94
C GLY A 237 -12.69 -2.40 0.99
N TYR A 238 -11.48 -2.74 0.60
CA TYR A 238 -10.68 -1.92 -0.31
C TYR A 238 -11.26 -1.90 -1.73
N ALA A 239 -11.64 -3.05 -2.30
CA ALA A 239 -12.14 -3.14 -3.68
C ALA A 239 -13.38 -2.26 -3.91
N VAL A 240 -14.35 -2.30 -3.01
CA VAL A 240 -15.60 -1.54 -3.16
C VAL A 240 -15.33 -0.03 -3.23
N THR A 241 -14.50 0.46 -2.36
CA THR A 241 -14.27 1.90 -2.23
C THR A 241 -13.24 2.42 -3.24
N GLN A 242 -12.22 1.65 -3.58
CA GLN A 242 -11.32 1.99 -4.68
C GLN A 242 -12.07 2.08 -6.00
N PHE A 243 -12.91 1.07 -6.31
CA PHE A 243 -13.74 1.13 -7.51
C PHE A 243 -14.64 2.37 -7.52
N ALA A 244 -15.29 2.68 -6.39
CA ALA A 244 -16.14 3.86 -6.29
C ALA A 244 -15.37 5.16 -6.55
N CYS A 245 -14.17 5.32 -5.99
CA CYS A 245 -13.34 6.51 -6.19
C CYS A 245 -12.91 6.67 -7.65
N TYR A 246 -12.42 5.62 -8.29
CA TYR A 246 -12.06 5.66 -9.70
C TYR A 246 -13.28 5.94 -10.58
N ALA A 247 -14.43 5.28 -10.33
CA ALA A 247 -15.64 5.50 -11.09
C ALA A 247 -16.16 6.95 -10.96
N ILE A 248 -16.15 7.51 -9.75
CA ILE A 248 -16.51 8.91 -9.50
C ILE A 248 -15.51 9.85 -10.17
N GLY A 249 -14.22 9.58 -10.13
CA GLY A 249 -13.20 10.33 -10.83
C GLY A 249 -13.41 10.32 -12.35
N LEU A 250 -13.68 9.15 -12.95
CA LEU A 250 -14.02 9.02 -14.36
C LEU A 250 -15.29 9.80 -14.73
N LEU A 251 -16.34 9.70 -13.92
CA LEU A 251 -17.55 10.47 -14.12
C LEU A 251 -17.30 11.98 -14.07
N ALA A 252 -16.49 12.45 -13.11
CA ALA A 252 -16.12 13.87 -13.01
C ALA A 252 -15.39 14.35 -14.26
N LEU A 253 -14.44 13.54 -14.76
CA LEU A 253 -13.67 13.85 -15.96
C LEU A 253 -14.51 13.94 -17.22
N VAL A 254 -15.44 13.00 -17.43
CA VAL A 254 -16.23 12.97 -18.66
C VAL A 254 -17.43 13.93 -18.64
N THR A 255 -17.84 14.41 -17.45
CA THR A 255 -19.01 15.30 -17.31
C THR A 255 -18.58 16.76 -17.10
N VAL A 256 -18.14 17.10 -15.91
CA VAL A 256 -17.90 18.49 -15.48
C VAL A 256 -16.52 19.01 -15.87
N ALA A 257 -15.47 18.17 -15.77
CA ALA A 257 -14.08 18.58 -16.05
C ALA A 257 -13.78 18.68 -17.56
N GLY A 258 -14.61 18.09 -18.44
CA GLY A 258 -14.38 18.10 -19.89
C GLY A 258 -13.05 17.45 -20.28
N ARG A 259 -12.67 16.37 -19.60
CA ARG A 259 -11.40 15.63 -19.73
C ARG A 259 -10.15 16.45 -19.36
N ASP A 260 -10.30 17.57 -18.65
CA ASP A 260 -9.16 18.35 -18.15
C ASP A 260 -8.77 17.88 -16.74
N PRO A 261 -7.61 17.25 -16.58
CA PRO A 261 -7.14 16.74 -15.29
C PRO A 261 -7.06 17.80 -14.19
N ASN A 262 -6.68 19.03 -14.55
CA ASN A 262 -6.51 20.10 -13.59
C ASN A 262 -7.83 20.59 -12.97
N LYS A 263 -8.97 20.24 -13.57
CA LYS A 263 -10.31 20.62 -13.11
C LYS A 263 -11.00 19.58 -12.24
N ILE A 264 -10.36 18.43 -11.95
CA ILE A 264 -11.04 17.32 -11.26
C ILE A 264 -11.56 17.71 -9.88
N PHE A 265 -10.77 18.37 -9.05
CA PHE A 265 -11.21 18.83 -7.72
C PHE A 265 -12.27 19.94 -7.84
N GLY A 266 -12.11 20.86 -8.79
CA GLY A 266 -13.12 21.87 -9.10
C GLY A 266 -14.47 21.25 -9.49
N SER A 267 -14.46 20.11 -10.16
CA SER A 267 -15.68 19.39 -10.54
C SER A 267 -16.47 18.88 -9.34
N PHE A 268 -15.80 18.44 -8.29
CA PHE A 268 -16.44 18.03 -7.04
C PHE A 268 -16.99 19.23 -6.24
N ILE A 269 -16.29 20.37 -6.29
CA ILE A 269 -16.71 21.58 -5.60
C ILE A 269 -17.90 22.24 -6.32
N ALA A 270 -17.98 22.13 -7.64
CA ALA A 270 -19.00 22.80 -8.48
C ALA A 270 -20.41 22.22 -8.34
N VAL A 271 -20.57 20.97 -7.89
CA VAL A 271 -21.91 20.37 -7.69
C VAL A 271 -22.60 20.94 -6.45
N PRO A 272 -23.95 20.92 -6.36
CA PRO A 272 -24.65 21.37 -5.16
C PRO A 272 -24.08 20.75 -3.89
N LEU A 273 -23.89 21.51 -2.82
CA LEU A 273 -23.21 21.09 -1.58
C LEU A 273 -21.83 20.46 -1.78
N GLY A 274 -21.25 20.55 -2.98
CA GLY A 274 -19.99 19.91 -3.36
C GLY A 274 -18.82 20.33 -2.47
N ALA A 275 -18.69 21.61 -2.15
CA ALA A 275 -17.66 22.10 -1.25
C ALA A 275 -17.72 21.44 0.15
N LEU A 276 -18.92 21.24 0.71
CA LEU A 276 -19.10 20.57 1.99
C LEU A 276 -18.70 19.09 1.90
N VAL A 277 -19.21 18.38 0.89
CA VAL A 277 -18.97 16.95 0.72
C VAL A 277 -17.51 16.67 0.38
N PHE A 278 -16.92 17.46 -0.50
CA PHE A 278 -15.50 17.36 -0.84
C PHE A 278 -14.59 17.72 0.35
N GLY A 279 -15.00 18.70 1.17
CA GLY A 279 -14.33 19.03 2.42
C GLY A 279 -14.30 17.87 3.41
N VAL A 280 -15.43 17.14 3.55
CA VAL A 280 -15.50 15.93 4.38
C VAL A 280 -14.52 14.86 3.87
N LEU A 281 -14.47 14.61 2.56
CA LEU A 281 -13.55 13.65 1.97
C LEU A 281 -12.09 14.10 2.12
N THR A 282 -11.81 15.40 2.02
CA THR A 282 -10.47 15.96 2.21
C THR A 282 -9.97 15.79 3.65
N ILE A 283 -10.80 16.05 4.65
CA ILE A 283 -10.44 15.82 6.07
C ILE A 283 -10.26 14.33 6.34
N ARG A 284 -11.08 13.49 5.73
CA ARG A 284 -10.96 12.05 5.84
C ARG A 284 -9.62 11.53 5.29
N GLU A 285 -8.98 12.21 4.33
CA GLU A 285 -7.68 11.80 3.77
C GLU A 285 -6.57 11.69 4.84
N LEU A 286 -6.75 12.29 6.01
CA LEU A 286 -5.90 12.08 7.18
C LEU A 286 -5.78 10.60 7.59
N ASP A 287 -6.76 9.75 7.23
CA ASP A 287 -6.74 8.32 7.50
C ASP A 287 -5.65 7.59 6.72
N GLN A 288 -5.36 8.02 5.49
CA GLN A 288 -4.29 7.49 4.67
C GLN A 288 -2.94 7.85 5.32
N SER A 289 -2.72 9.12 5.53
CA SER A 289 -1.48 9.65 6.08
C SER A 289 -1.15 9.07 7.47
N PHE A 290 -2.15 8.84 8.35
CA PHE A 290 -1.87 8.17 9.63
C PHE A 290 -1.46 6.71 9.42
N ALA A 291 -2.09 6.01 8.47
CA ALA A 291 -1.80 4.61 8.20
C ALA A 291 -0.35 4.43 7.72
N ASP A 292 0.09 5.27 6.80
CA ASP A 292 1.46 5.24 6.30
C ASP A 292 2.48 5.63 7.36
N THR A 293 2.20 6.66 8.16
CA THR A 293 3.04 7.05 9.30
C THR A 293 3.20 5.91 10.31
N TYR A 294 2.09 5.23 10.66
CA TYR A 294 2.12 4.07 11.56
C TYR A 294 2.93 2.91 10.98
N SER A 295 2.67 2.53 9.74
CA SER A 295 3.35 1.41 9.09
C SER A 295 4.82 1.70 8.81
N THR A 296 5.19 2.96 8.55
CA THR A 296 6.59 3.37 8.46
C THR A 296 7.32 3.14 9.79
N ALA A 297 6.71 3.54 10.90
CA ALA A 297 7.30 3.33 12.23
C ALA A 297 7.49 1.84 12.53
N VAL A 298 6.49 0.99 12.20
CA VAL A 298 6.59 -0.47 12.35
C VAL A 298 7.65 -1.06 11.42
N SER A 299 7.80 -0.53 10.21
CA SER A 299 8.85 -0.95 9.27
C SER A 299 10.25 -0.61 9.80
N VAL A 300 10.44 0.57 10.40
CA VAL A 300 11.71 0.92 11.07
C VAL A 300 12.01 -0.04 12.22
N GLN A 301 11.00 -0.50 12.96
CA GLN A 301 11.18 -1.48 14.03
C GLN A 301 11.68 -2.84 13.52
N ASN A 302 11.46 -3.23 12.24
CA ASN A 302 12.11 -4.41 11.69
C ASN A 302 13.65 -4.28 11.67
N LEU A 303 14.18 -3.06 11.56
CA LEU A 303 15.61 -2.75 11.62
C LEU A 303 16.10 -2.50 13.07
N ARG A 304 15.24 -1.96 13.92
CA ARG A 304 15.50 -1.56 15.31
C ARG A 304 14.32 -1.92 16.20
N PRO A 305 14.14 -3.19 16.60
CA PRO A 305 12.93 -3.70 17.28
C PRO A 305 12.57 -2.98 18.59
N ARG A 306 13.56 -2.46 19.31
CA ARG A 306 13.40 -1.80 20.61
C ARG A 306 13.04 -0.30 20.54
N TRP A 307 13.03 0.29 19.33
CA TRP A 307 12.71 1.71 19.20
C TRP A 307 11.22 1.94 19.41
N ASP A 308 10.89 2.97 20.19
CA ASP A 308 9.50 3.32 20.48
C ASP A 308 8.79 3.80 19.21
N ARG A 309 7.71 3.11 18.85
CA ARG A 309 6.88 3.39 17.68
C ARG A 309 6.33 4.82 17.67
N ARG A 310 5.99 5.38 18.84
CA ARG A 310 5.44 6.74 18.92
C ARG A 310 6.50 7.78 18.60
N VAL A 311 7.71 7.60 19.10
CA VAL A 311 8.84 8.47 18.76
C VAL A 311 9.13 8.41 17.26
N LEU A 312 9.14 7.21 16.68
CA LEU A 312 9.30 7.03 15.24
C LEU A 312 8.19 7.73 14.45
N ALA A 313 6.93 7.57 14.84
CA ALA A 313 5.81 8.24 14.19
C ALA A 313 5.92 9.77 14.23
N LEU A 314 6.39 10.34 15.34
CA LEU A 314 6.63 11.79 15.45
C LEU A 314 7.71 12.26 14.48
N VAL A 315 8.84 11.54 14.39
CA VAL A 315 9.94 11.87 13.47
C VAL A 315 9.49 11.76 12.01
N ILE A 316 8.82 10.67 11.66
CA ILE A 316 8.31 10.41 10.30
C ILE A 316 7.28 11.48 9.90
N GLY A 317 6.32 11.77 10.78
CA GLY A 317 5.32 12.81 10.54
C GLY A 317 5.94 14.19 10.33
N ALA A 318 6.97 14.53 11.11
CA ALA A 318 7.70 15.79 10.94
C ALA A 318 8.44 15.85 9.59
N VAL A 319 9.16 14.78 9.22
CA VAL A 319 9.88 14.68 7.94
C VAL A 319 8.91 14.81 6.75
N SER A 320 7.81 14.05 6.78
CA SER A 320 6.79 14.09 5.71
C SER A 320 6.10 15.45 5.64
N THR A 321 5.85 16.12 6.78
CA THR A 321 5.27 17.45 6.80
C THR A 321 6.19 18.49 6.17
N VAL A 322 7.48 18.46 6.49
CA VAL A 322 8.48 19.35 5.88
C VAL A 322 8.57 19.11 4.38
N ALA A 323 8.61 17.86 3.96
CA ALA A 323 8.62 17.50 2.54
C ALA A 323 7.33 17.98 1.81
N ALA A 324 6.15 17.85 2.44
CA ALA A 324 4.88 18.32 1.87
C ALA A 324 4.79 19.82 1.68
N VAL A 325 5.47 20.61 2.51
CA VAL A 325 5.58 22.06 2.31
C VAL A 325 6.41 22.40 1.07
N ALA A 326 7.46 21.60 0.79
CA ALA A 326 8.42 21.85 -0.28
C ALA A 326 8.02 21.27 -1.64
N LEU A 327 7.28 20.13 -1.67
CA LEU A 327 6.97 19.37 -2.88
C LEU A 327 5.60 19.73 -3.51
N ASN A 328 5.44 19.36 -4.79
CA ASN A 328 4.22 19.50 -5.56
C ASN A 328 3.72 18.14 -6.07
N ILE A 329 2.46 18.08 -6.50
CA ILE A 329 1.79 16.85 -6.94
C ILE A 329 2.27 16.33 -8.31
N ALA A 330 3.03 17.09 -9.07
CA ALA A 330 3.42 16.76 -10.45
C ALA A 330 4.25 15.48 -10.59
N ASP A 331 4.97 15.08 -9.54
CA ASP A 331 5.87 13.92 -9.57
C ASP A 331 5.18 12.60 -9.17
N TYR A 332 3.86 12.62 -8.93
CA TYR A 332 3.10 11.49 -8.39
C TYR A 332 3.11 10.25 -9.27
N GLU A 333 2.94 10.41 -10.59
CA GLU A 333 2.88 9.28 -11.53
C GLU A 333 4.19 8.49 -11.56
N SER A 334 5.33 9.19 -11.66
CA SER A 334 6.65 8.55 -11.65
C SER A 334 6.90 7.78 -10.35
N PHE A 335 6.46 8.33 -9.23
CA PHE A 335 6.53 7.68 -7.93
C PHE A 335 5.70 6.39 -7.90
N LEU A 336 4.46 6.42 -8.41
CA LEU A 336 3.56 5.27 -8.46
C LEU A 336 4.12 4.12 -9.30
N LEU A 337 4.65 4.42 -10.49
CA LEU A 337 5.24 3.41 -11.37
C LEU A 337 6.49 2.77 -10.75
N LEU A 338 7.32 3.56 -10.08
CA LEU A 338 8.49 3.03 -9.38
C LEU A 338 8.09 2.08 -8.24
N ILE A 339 7.07 2.43 -7.46
CA ILE A 339 6.52 1.55 -6.41
C ILE A 339 5.99 0.24 -7.01
N GLY A 340 5.22 0.33 -8.09
CA GLY A 340 4.70 -0.84 -8.80
C GLY A 340 5.82 -1.79 -9.21
N SER A 341 6.93 -1.26 -9.74
CA SER A 341 8.07 -2.08 -10.17
C SER A 341 8.75 -2.88 -9.06
N VAL A 342 8.68 -2.39 -7.82
CA VAL A 342 9.28 -3.05 -6.65
C VAL A 342 8.30 -4.05 -6.01
N PHE A 343 7.05 -3.62 -5.76
CA PHE A 343 6.14 -4.39 -4.90
C PHE A 343 5.20 -5.33 -5.65
N VAL A 344 4.99 -5.14 -6.96
CA VAL A 344 4.24 -6.11 -7.77
C VAL A 344 4.99 -7.45 -7.91
N PRO A 345 6.26 -7.49 -8.32
CA PRO A 345 7.01 -8.74 -8.34
C PRO A 345 7.23 -9.33 -6.94
N LEU A 346 7.38 -8.49 -5.90
CA LEU A 346 7.42 -8.96 -4.51
C LEU A 346 6.15 -9.74 -4.15
N LEU A 347 4.98 -9.24 -4.51
CA LEU A 347 3.70 -9.92 -4.32
C LEU A 347 3.70 -11.29 -4.99
N GLY A 348 4.18 -11.39 -6.24
CA GLY A 348 4.28 -12.66 -6.97
C GLY A 348 5.13 -13.71 -6.25
N VAL A 349 6.33 -13.31 -5.84
CA VAL A 349 7.23 -14.20 -5.07
C VAL A 349 6.60 -14.61 -3.75
N LEU A 350 6.01 -13.67 -3.01
CA LEU A 350 5.42 -13.91 -1.70
C LEU A 350 4.25 -14.90 -1.77
N LEU A 351 3.33 -14.70 -2.73
CA LEU A 351 2.17 -15.59 -2.86
C LEU A 351 2.59 -17.01 -3.23
N VAL A 352 3.49 -17.18 -4.18
CA VAL A 352 3.98 -18.51 -4.58
C VAL A 352 4.71 -19.18 -3.41
N ASP A 353 5.62 -18.48 -2.75
CA ASP A 353 6.40 -19.08 -1.68
C ASP A 353 5.52 -19.45 -0.48
N TRP A 354 4.62 -18.55 -0.03
CA TRP A 354 3.77 -18.81 1.11
C TRP A 354 2.72 -19.91 0.86
N PHE A 355 1.97 -19.82 -0.24
CA PHE A 355 0.82 -20.70 -0.45
C PHE A 355 1.20 -22.03 -1.12
N LEU A 356 2.13 -22.01 -2.07
CA LEU A 356 2.44 -23.18 -2.88
C LEU A 356 3.68 -23.95 -2.38
N LEU A 357 4.78 -23.24 -2.10
CA LEU A 357 6.05 -23.90 -1.85
C LEU A 357 6.29 -24.20 -0.37
N ARG A 358 6.04 -23.26 0.52
CA ARG A 358 6.26 -23.39 1.98
C ARG A 358 4.98 -23.72 2.75
N ARG A 359 3.81 -23.56 2.14
CA ARG A 359 2.51 -23.87 2.73
C ARG A 359 2.30 -23.24 4.11
N GLY A 360 2.68 -21.97 4.23
CA GLY A 360 2.55 -21.18 5.45
C GLY A 360 3.61 -21.43 6.53
N ARG A 361 4.75 -22.03 6.19
CA ARG A 361 5.85 -22.29 7.11
C ARG A 361 7.05 -21.43 6.76
N TRP A 362 7.17 -20.31 7.44
CA TRP A 362 8.30 -19.37 7.33
C TRP A 362 9.05 -19.26 8.65
N ASP A 363 10.37 -19.19 8.57
CA ASP A 363 11.22 -18.84 9.70
C ASP A 363 11.22 -17.31 9.85
N LEU A 364 10.54 -16.81 10.88
CA LEU A 364 10.41 -15.39 11.18
C LEU A 364 11.42 -14.91 12.23
N SER A 365 12.31 -15.78 12.70
CA SER A 365 13.32 -15.45 13.70
C SER A 365 14.34 -14.42 13.20
N ALA A 366 15.03 -13.76 14.12
CA ALA A 366 16.14 -12.86 13.81
C ALA A 366 17.34 -13.58 13.17
N ALA A 367 17.43 -14.91 13.31
CA ALA A 367 18.49 -15.76 12.76
C ALA A 367 18.16 -16.36 11.38
N SER A 368 16.99 -16.04 10.78
CA SER A 368 16.57 -16.57 9.49
C SER A 368 17.63 -16.31 8.39
N ARG A 369 18.04 -17.39 7.71
CA ARG A 369 19.10 -17.34 6.70
C ARG A 369 18.62 -16.70 5.40
N THR A 370 19.54 -16.03 4.69
CA THR A 370 19.26 -15.43 3.37
C THR A 370 18.79 -16.49 2.37
N ARG A 371 17.70 -16.20 1.69
CA ARG A 371 17.06 -17.07 0.69
C ARG A 371 17.28 -16.48 -0.70
N TRP A 372 18.38 -16.89 -1.34
CA TRP A 372 18.79 -16.35 -2.64
C TRP A 372 17.79 -16.60 -3.75
N ALA A 373 17.10 -17.75 -3.74
CA ALA A 373 16.09 -18.08 -4.77
C ALA A 373 14.98 -17.02 -4.86
N THR A 374 14.44 -16.61 -3.72
CA THR A 374 13.36 -15.62 -3.66
C THR A 374 13.86 -14.21 -3.97
N LEU A 375 15.10 -13.87 -3.56
CA LEU A 375 15.74 -12.58 -3.92
C LEU A 375 15.96 -12.46 -5.43
N ILE A 376 16.51 -13.52 -6.06
CA ILE A 376 16.75 -13.55 -7.51
C ILE A 376 15.40 -13.44 -8.24
N ALA A 377 14.37 -14.19 -7.81
CA ALA A 377 13.05 -14.14 -8.40
C ALA A 377 12.45 -12.72 -8.34
N TRP A 378 12.58 -12.04 -7.21
CA TRP A 378 12.16 -10.65 -7.04
C TRP A 378 12.92 -9.70 -7.96
N ALA A 379 14.26 -9.81 -8.01
CA ALA A 379 15.09 -8.98 -8.88
C ALA A 379 14.77 -9.19 -10.37
N VAL A 380 14.55 -10.43 -10.81
CA VAL A 380 14.15 -10.74 -12.20
C VAL A 380 12.78 -10.15 -12.52
N GLY A 381 11.83 -10.25 -11.58
CA GLY A 381 10.52 -9.61 -11.73
C GLY A 381 10.61 -8.08 -11.81
N PHE A 382 11.46 -7.45 -11.00
CA PHE A 382 11.73 -6.01 -11.09
C PHE A 382 12.29 -5.63 -12.48
N VAL A 383 13.27 -6.35 -12.98
CA VAL A 383 13.81 -6.14 -14.34
C VAL A 383 12.72 -6.31 -15.41
N ALA A 384 11.88 -7.34 -15.26
CA ALA A 384 10.76 -7.57 -16.19
C ALA A 384 9.78 -6.40 -16.22
N TYR A 385 9.47 -5.81 -15.05
CA TYR A 385 8.64 -4.60 -14.99
C TYR A 385 9.27 -3.44 -15.75
N GLN A 386 10.54 -3.16 -15.45
CA GLN A 386 11.28 -2.04 -16.02
C GLN A 386 11.47 -2.15 -17.54
N LEU A 387 11.58 -3.36 -18.07
CA LEU A 387 11.66 -3.59 -19.53
C LEU A 387 10.34 -3.26 -20.26
N VAL A 388 9.20 -3.36 -19.57
CA VAL A 388 7.88 -3.03 -20.13
C VAL A 388 7.52 -1.57 -19.90
N ASN A 389 7.68 -1.08 -18.67
CA ASN A 389 7.36 0.31 -18.29
C ASN A 389 8.37 0.86 -17.27
N PRO A 390 9.45 1.51 -17.73
CA PRO A 390 10.44 2.11 -16.83
C PRO A 390 9.97 3.43 -16.19
N GLY A 391 8.74 3.88 -16.44
CA GLY A 391 8.23 5.15 -15.97
C GLY A 391 8.72 6.35 -16.76
N ALA A 392 8.75 7.55 -16.13
CA ALA A 392 9.02 8.82 -16.81
C ALA A 392 10.30 9.54 -16.33
N LEU A 393 11.09 8.96 -15.42
CA LEU A 393 12.31 9.59 -14.92
C LEU A 393 13.39 9.68 -16.02
N THR A 394 13.79 10.89 -16.38
CA THR A 394 14.68 11.17 -17.54
C THR A 394 16.05 10.49 -17.48
N TRP A 395 16.59 10.28 -16.27
CA TRP A 395 17.86 9.60 -16.05
C TRP A 395 17.72 8.08 -15.97
N TRP A 396 16.51 7.56 -15.69
CA TRP A 396 16.20 6.15 -15.45
C TRP A 396 15.81 5.41 -16.74
N VAL A 397 14.95 6.02 -17.53
CA VAL A 397 14.44 5.45 -18.79
C VAL A 397 15.56 5.01 -19.74
N PRO A 398 16.64 5.80 -19.98
CA PRO A 398 17.71 5.38 -20.89
C PRO A 398 18.42 4.08 -20.48
N ILE A 399 18.51 3.79 -19.19
CA ILE A 399 19.13 2.56 -18.68
C ILE A 399 18.33 1.34 -19.17
N TRP A 400 17.02 1.39 -19.03
CA TRP A 400 16.14 0.26 -19.35
C TRP A 400 15.87 0.13 -20.84
N SER A 401 15.74 1.24 -21.57
CA SER A 401 15.63 1.21 -23.02
C SER A 401 16.93 0.70 -23.66
N GLY A 402 18.09 1.04 -23.10
CA GLY A 402 19.38 0.48 -23.52
C GLY A 402 19.46 -1.03 -23.27
N LEU A 403 19.01 -1.51 -22.11
CA LEU A 403 18.95 -2.94 -21.81
C LEU A 403 17.95 -3.66 -22.73
N GLY A 404 16.77 -3.09 -22.96
CA GLY A 404 15.77 -3.62 -23.90
C GLY A 404 16.34 -3.77 -25.31
N SER A 405 17.04 -2.75 -25.79
CA SER A 405 17.71 -2.78 -27.10
C SER A 405 18.79 -3.87 -27.17
N ALA A 406 19.58 -4.02 -26.12
CA ALA A 406 20.62 -5.07 -26.04
C ALA A 406 20.02 -6.48 -26.02
N LEU A 407 18.84 -6.66 -25.43
CA LEU A 407 18.11 -7.93 -25.38
C LEU A 407 17.22 -8.15 -26.61
N HIS A 408 17.16 -7.21 -27.58
CA HIS A 408 16.24 -7.21 -28.72
C HIS A 408 14.76 -7.36 -28.26
N PHE A 409 14.43 -6.80 -27.08
CA PHE A 409 13.09 -6.86 -26.51
C PHE A 409 12.38 -5.53 -26.72
N THR A 410 11.19 -5.59 -27.34
CA THR A 410 10.24 -4.48 -27.44
C THR A 410 8.93 -4.94 -26.83
N ALA A 411 8.47 -4.26 -25.80
CA ALA A 411 7.22 -4.61 -25.14
C ALA A 411 6.03 -4.39 -26.11
N PRO A 412 5.19 -5.42 -26.36
CA PRO A 412 3.97 -5.23 -27.14
C PRO A 412 2.98 -4.34 -26.36
N SER A 413 2.14 -3.58 -27.09
CA SER A 413 1.18 -2.64 -26.47
C SER A 413 0.13 -3.31 -25.57
N TRP A 414 -0.11 -4.62 -25.74
CA TRP A 414 -1.02 -5.41 -24.92
C TRP A 414 -0.39 -5.93 -23.62
N LEU A 415 0.92 -5.78 -23.42
CA LEU A 415 1.64 -6.33 -22.28
C LEU A 415 1.65 -5.33 -21.12
N GLY A 416 0.87 -5.62 -20.08
CA GLY A 416 0.89 -4.85 -18.84
C GLY A 416 2.12 -5.17 -17.98
N ALA A 417 2.84 -4.15 -17.52
CA ALA A 417 4.07 -4.30 -16.75
C ALA A 417 3.81 -5.02 -15.41
N SER A 418 2.71 -4.69 -14.72
CA SER A 418 2.34 -5.30 -13.45
C SER A 418 2.08 -6.80 -13.58
N ILE A 419 1.20 -7.19 -14.52
CA ILE A 419 0.85 -8.60 -14.69
C ILE A 419 2.07 -9.39 -15.16
N PHE A 420 2.84 -8.86 -16.10
CA PHE A 420 4.03 -9.53 -16.62
C PHE A 420 5.07 -9.75 -15.52
N SER A 421 5.43 -8.70 -14.78
CA SER A 421 6.44 -8.80 -13.72
C SER A 421 5.99 -9.73 -12.57
N PHE A 422 4.71 -9.69 -12.22
CA PHE A 422 4.12 -10.62 -11.24
C PHE A 422 4.30 -12.07 -11.67
N VAL A 423 3.91 -12.39 -12.91
CA VAL A 423 4.00 -13.77 -13.45
C VAL A 423 5.46 -14.20 -13.57
N VAL A 424 6.35 -13.36 -14.09
CA VAL A 424 7.78 -13.66 -14.21
C VAL A 424 8.37 -13.96 -12.82
N ALA A 425 8.14 -13.09 -11.84
CA ALA A 425 8.64 -13.28 -10.48
C ALA A 425 8.09 -14.57 -9.83
N ALA A 426 6.79 -14.83 -10.00
CA ALA A 426 6.11 -16.02 -9.49
C ALA A 426 6.69 -17.32 -10.11
N VAL A 427 6.87 -17.35 -11.42
CA VAL A 427 7.44 -18.50 -12.15
C VAL A 427 8.89 -18.73 -11.75
N VAL A 428 9.72 -17.69 -11.72
CA VAL A 428 11.12 -17.81 -11.32
C VAL A 428 11.23 -18.29 -9.86
N ALA A 429 10.38 -17.80 -8.95
CA ALA A 429 10.31 -18.27 -7.57
C ALA A 429 9.91 -19.76 -7.50
N ALA A 430 8.90 -20.17 -8.28
CA ALA A 430 8.44 -21.55 -8.34
C ALA A 430 9.53 -22.53 -8.83
N LEU A 431 10.35 -22.09 -9.78
CA LEU A 431 11.44 -22.90 -10.34
C LEU A 431 12.69 -22.92 -9.45
N LEU A 432 13.13 -21.77 -8.94
CA LEU A 432 14.39 -21.68 -8.19
C LEU A 432 14.27 -22.14 -6.73
N THR A 433 13.15 -21.89 -6.05
CA THR A 433 13.03 -22.24 -4.62
C THR A 433 13.14 -23.75 -4.36
N PRO A 434 12.56 -24.67 -5.15
CA PRO A 434 12.76 -26.10 -4.97
C PRO A 434 14.21 -26.57 -5.18
N LEU A 435 14.96 -25.90 -6.08
CA LEU A 435 16.36 -26.24 -6.38
C LEU A 435 17.31 -25.82 -5.26
N LEU A 436 16.99 -24.73 -4.55
CA LEU A 436 17.81 -24.15 -3.48
C LEU A 436 17.15 -24.34 -2.10
N ARG A 437 16.45 -25.48 -1.89
CA ARG A 437 15.76 -25.75 -0.63
C ARG A 437 16.73 -25.81 0.54
N GLY A 438 16.50 -24.98 1.55
CA GLY A 438 17.04 -25.12 2.89
C GLY A 438 16.26 -26.17 3.72
N PRO A 439 16.70 -26.45 4.96
CA PRO A 439 16.05 -27.39 5.87
C PRO A 439 14.58 -27.02 6.12
N ALA A 440 13.80 -28.01 6.58
CA ALA A 440 12.41 -27.79 6.98
C ALA A 440 12.36 -26.78 8.15
N VAL A 441 11.40 -25.89 8.11
CA VAL A 441 11.20 -24.89 9.17
C VAL A 441 10.34 -25.53 10.27
N PRO A 442 10.80 -25.57 11.52
CA PRO A 442 9.99 -26.02 12.65
C PRO A 442 8.74 -25.17 12.81
N ASP A 443 7.62 -25.80 13.19
CA ASP A 443 6.34 -25.08 13.34
C ASP A 443 6.42 -23.93 14.37
N GLU A 444 7.30 -24.08 15.35
CA GLU A 444 7.57 -23.08 16.38
C GLU A 444 8.11 -21.75 15.86
N LEU A 445 8.90 -21.77 14.77
CA LEU A 445 9.47 -20.57 14.15
C LEU A 445 8.48 -19.88 13.21
N THR A 446 7.33 -20.47 12.94
CA THR A 446 6.31 -19.91 12.03
C THR A 446 5.38 -18.91 12.71
N THR A 447 5.37 -18.86 14.04
CA THR A 447 4.64 -17.82 14.80
C THR A 447 5.66 -16.82 15.29
N TYR A 448 5.36 -15.55 15.12
CA TYR A 448 6.21 -14.48 15.59
C TYR A 448 6.12 -14.42 17.12
N ASP A 449 7.20 -14.82 17.79
CA ASP A 449 7.36 -14.79 19.24
C ASP A 449 8.71 -14.14 19.57
N GLU A 450 8.65 -12.95 20.13
CA GLU A 450 9.79 -12.07 20.36
C GLU A 450 10.64 -12.50 21.53
N THR A 451 10.07 -13.23 22.49
CA THR A 451 10.80 -13.73 23.66
C THR A 451 11.88 -14.75 23.28
N ARG A 452 11.82 -15.30 22.06
CA ARG A 452 12.81 -16.26 21.54
C ARG A 452 14.04 -15.62 20.89
N ASP A 453 13.93 -14.36 20.45
CA ASP A 453 15.07 -13.68 19.83
C ASP A 453 16.12 -13.24 20.87
N GLU A 454 15.77 -13.23 22.16
CA GLU A 454 16.71 -12.94 23.26
C GLU A 454 17.50 -14.17 23.74
N ALA A 455 16.93 -15.36 23.65
CA ALA A 455 17.57 -16.57 24.14
C ALA A 455 18.94 -16.90 23.48
N PRO A 456 19.15 -16.71 22.15
CA PRO A 456 20.47 -16.91 21.54
C PRO A 456 21.49 -15.83 21.90
N ALA A 457 21.05 -14.59 22.14
CA ALA A 457 21.94 -13.49 22.48
C ALA A 457 22.42 -13.57 23.93
N GLU A 458 21.53 -13.94 24.87
CA GLU A 458 21.91 -14.22 26.26
C GLU A 458 22.78 -15.47 26.39
N ALA A 459 22.46 -16.55 25.64
CA ALA A 459 23.28 -17.75 25.63
C ALA A 459 24.69 -17.51 25.06
N ALA A 460 24.82 -16.61 24.06
CA ALA A 460 26.12 -16.21 23.50
C ALA A 460 26.89 -15.31 24.47
N LEU A 461 26.23 -14.44 25.23
CA LEU A 461 26.86 -13.62 26.26
C LEU A 461 27.33 -14.45 27.46
N VAL A 462 26.52 -15.39 27.92
CA VAL A 462 26.86 -16.32 29.01
C VAL A 462 28.03 -17.24 28.58
N ALA A 463 28.02 -17.70 27.31
CA ALA A 463 29.17 -18.50 26.80
C ALA A 463 30.44 -17.70 26.66
N GLN A 464 30.38 -16.39 26.35
CA GLN A 464 31.58 -15.51 26.33
C GLN A 464 32.09 -15.18 27.73
N ASP A 465 31.21 -15.04 28.70
CA ASP A 465 31.58 -14.82 30.11
C ASP A 465 32.19 -16.09 30.72
N GLU A 466 31.77 -17.29 30.31
CA GLU A 466 32.36 -18.56 30.75
C GLU A 466 33.71 -18.85 30.07
N GLU A 467 33.93 -18.43 28.83
CA GLU A 467 35.24 -18.51 28.15
C GLU A 467 36.23 -17.45 28.66
N GLY A 468 35.77 -16.29 29.12
CA GLY A 468 36.61 -15.25 29.70
C GLY A 468 37.02 -15.52 31.16
N ALA A 469 36.39 -16.51 31.81
CA ALA A 469 36.66 -16.91 33.20
C ALA A 469 37.57 -18.17 33.32
N ARG A 470 38.00 -18.72 32.19
CA ARG A 470 39.02 -19.81 32.11
C ARG A 470 40.34 -19.27 31.54
#